data_86ab5c0e099324207f47bb75376fad8a
#
_entry.id   86ab5c0e099324207f47bb75376fad8a
#
_cell.length_a   1.000
_cell.length_b   1.000
_cell.length_c   1.000
_cell.angle_alpha   90.00
_cell.angle_beta   90.00
_cell.angle_gamma   90.00
#
_symmetry.space_group_name_H-M   'P 1'
#
loop_
_entity.id
_entity.type
_entity.pdbx_description
1 polymer ?
#
loop_
_entity_poly.entity_id
_entity_poly.type
_entity_poly.pdbx_seq_one_letter_code
_entity_poly.pdbx_strand_id
1 'polypeptide(L)'
;MKAEDTEKGRLEHWSPQDLADAFARNAVAIIDVRTPQEYAFEHIHGALLAPLATFEPQNLPSQQGKQVVFHCGSGVRSRKVAEACLAAGITPVAHLEGGFGAWKAAKLPFVTIDTATGANKRVDPAAG
;
A
#
# COMPACT_ATOMS: atom_id res chain seq x y z
N MET A 1 10.16 7.98 -7.51
CA MET A 1 10.23 7.76 -6.06
C MET A 1 11.00 8.90 -5.42
N LYS A 2 10.48 9.46 -4.33
CA LYS A 2 11.15 10.50 -3.56
C LYS A 2 11.53 9.94 -2.20
N ALA A 3 12.66 10.37 -1.66
CA ALA A 3 13.11 9.94 -0.35
C ALA A 3 13.25 11.15 0.58
N GLU A 4 12.83 10.95 1.81
CA GLU A 4 12.95 11.93 2.88
C GLU A 4 13.79 11.31 3.98
N ASP A 5 14.97 11.88 4.25
CA ASP A 5 15.82 11.43 5.35
C ASP A 5 15.37 12.10 6.64
N THR A 6 15.03 11.29 7.64
CA THR A 6 14.58 11.76 8.95
C THR A 6 15.60 11.33 10.02
N GLU A 7 15.47 11.90 11.21
CA GLU A 7 16.33 11.50 12.35
C GLU A 7 16.19 10.00 12.69
N LYS A 8 15.07 9.39 12.31
CA LYS A 8 14.77 7.98 12.64
C LYS A 8 14.96 7.03 11.46
N GLY A 9 15.35 7.55 10.29
CA GLY A 9 15.62 6.73 9.11
C GLY A 9 15.01 7.33 7.84
N ARG A 10 14.95 6.51 6.80
CA ARG A 10 14.54 6.94 5.46
C ARG A 10 13.06 6.62 5.20
N LEU A 11 12.30 7.65 4.86
CA LEU A 11 10.92 7.52 4.41
C LEU A 11 10.87 7.72 2.89
N GLU A 12 10.29 6.76 2.19
CA GLU A 12 10.17 6.80 0.73
C GLU A 12 8.73 7.06 0.33
N HIS A 13 8.55 7.97 -0.62
CA HIS A 13 7.25 8.29 -1.22
C HIS A 13 7.24 7.71 -2.63
N TRP A 14 6.45 6.68 -2.84
CA TRP A 14 6.38 5.97 -4.12
C TRP A 14 5.18 6.45 -4.92
N SER A 15 5.37 6.63 -6.23
CA SER A 15 4.26 6.88 -7.15
C SER A 15 3.49 5.58 -7.40
N PRO A 16 2.23 5.67 -7.89
CA PRO A 16 1.51 4.47 -8.31
C PRO A 16 2.28 3.63 -9.33
N GLN A 17 2.94 4.26 -10.30
CA GLN A 17 3.70 3.54 -11.31
C GLN A 17 4.93 2.84 -10.72
N ASP A 18 5.64 3.49 -9.79
CA ASP A 18 6.76 2.85 -9.07
C ASP A 18 6.29 1.57 -8.40
N LEU A 19 5.15 1.65 -7.71
CA LEU A 19 4.61 0.50 -6.98
C LEU A 19 4.16 -0.60 -7.92
N ALA A 20 3.47 -0.25 -9.01
CA ALA A 20 3.01 -1.22 -10.00
C ALA A 20 4.18 -1.97 -10.63
N ASP A 21 5.24 -1.24 -11.01
CA ASP A 21 6.43 -1.84 -11.62
C ASP A 21 7.15 -2.78 -10.65
N ALA A 22 7.31 -2.36 -9.40
CA ALA A 22 7.97 -3.18 -8.39
C ALA A 22 7.13 -4.43 -8.04
N PHE A 23 5.81 -4.28 -7.98
CA PHE A 23 4.92 -5.42 -7.73
C PHE A 23 4.98 -6.43 -8.87
N ALA A 24 5.03 -5.95 -10.12
CA ALA A 24 5.15 -6.82 -11.30
C ALA A 24 6.46 -7.62 -11.28
N ARG A 25 7.53 -7.06 -10.69
CA ARG A 25 8.82 -7.75 -10.51
C ARG A 25 8.87 -8.61 -9.24
N ASN A 26 7.79 -8.68 -8.49
CA ASN A 26 7.72 -9.39 -7.22
C ASN A 26 8.73 -8.86 -6.19
N ALA A 27 9.01 -7.56 -6.24
CA ALA A 27 10.02 -6.91 -5.40
C ALA A 27 9.44 -6.28 -4.13
N VAL A 28 8.11 -6.20 -4.00
CA VAL A 28 7.45 -5.55 -2.87
C VAL A 28 6.31 -6.40 -2.32
N ALA A 29 6.02 -6.18 -1.03
CA ALA A 29 4.78 -6.61 -0.40
C ALA A 29 3.95 -5.36 -0.14
N ILE A 30 2.74 -5.31 -0.66
CA ILE A 30 1.83 -4.16 -0.50
C ILE A 30 0.96 -4.40 0.72
N ILE A 31 0.95 -3.45 1.65
CA ILE A 31 0.12 -3.54 2.86
C ILE A 31 -0.86 -2.38 2.89
N ASP A 32 -2.16 -2.73 2.86
CA ASP A 32 -3.26 -1.79 2.91
C ASP A 32 -3.63 -1.53 4.37
N VAL A 33 -3.50 -0.28 4.82
CA VAL A 33 -3.77 0.08 6.22
C VAL A 33 -5.13 0.74 6.40
N ARG A 34 -6.01 0.62 5.40
CA ARG A 34 -7.38 1.11 5.48
C ARG A 34 -8.24 0.18 6.35
N THR A 35 -9.53 0.46 6.41
CA THR A 35 -10.47 -0.40 7.14
C THR A 35 -10.81 -1.67 6.36
N PRO A 36 -11.27 -2.74 7.05
CA PRO A 36 -11.76 -3.94 6.36
C PRO A 36 -12.88 -3.65 5.36
N GLN A 37 -13.74 -2.69 5.65
CA GLN A 37 -14.85 -2.32 4.76
C GLN A 37 -14.33 -1.69 3.48
N GLU A 38 -13.34 -0.79 3.58
CA GLU A 38 -12.72 -0.19 2.39
C GLU A 38 -12.04 -1.26 1.54
N TYR A 39 -11.30 -2.16 2.18
CA TYR A 39 -10.59 -3.25 1.49
C TYR A 39 -11.57 -4.19 0.78
N ALA A 40 -12.66 -4.56 1.44
CA ALA A 40 -13.65 -5.46 0.86
C ALA A 40 -14.32 -4.84 -0.36
N PHE A 41 -14.59 -3.53 -0.31
CA PHE A 41 -15.25 -2.84 -1.43
C PHE A 41 -14.35 -2.74 -2.66
N GLU A 42 -13.12 -2.26 -2.47
CA GLU A 42 -12.11 -2.15 -3.53
C GLU A 42 -10.71 -2.26 -2.91
N HIS A 43 -9.81 -2.98 -3.56
CA HIS A 43 -8.42 -3.04 -3.11
C HIS A 43 -7.47 -3.36 -4.26
N ILE A 44 -6.18 -3.10 -4.06
CA ILE A 44 -5.13 -3.48 -5.01
C ILE A 44 -4.95 -4.99 -4.93
N HIS A 45 -5.02 -5.68 -6.08
CA HIS A 45 -4.83 -7.13 -6.14
C HIS A 45 -3.47 -7.52 -5.54
N GLY A 46 -3.49 -8.46 -4.60
CA GLY A 46 -2.28 -8.91 -3.92
C GLY A 46 -1.91 -8.11 -2.67
N ALA A 47 -2.58 -7.00 -2.39
CA ALA A 47 -2.35 -6.25 -1.15
C ALA A 47 -2.88 -7.02 0.05
N LEU A 48 -2.14 -6.98 1.15
CA LEU A 48 -2.52 -7.60 2.42
C LEU A 48 -3.11 -6.52 3.33
N LEU A 49 -4.18 -6.84 4.05
CA LEU A 49 -4.85 -5.90 4.93
C LEU A 49 -4.23 -5.91 6.33
N ALA A 50 -3.82 -4.73 6.81
CA ALA A 50 -3.38 -4.53 8.19
C ALA A 50 -3.88 -3.16 8.67
N PRO A 51 -5.12 -3.06 9.19
CA PRO A 51 -5.74 -1.78 9.52
C PRO A 51 -4.91 -0.95 10.50
N LEU A 52 -4.87 0.36 10.26
CA LEU A 52 -4.15 1.30 11.13
C LEU A 52 -4.55 1.16 12.61
N ALA A 53 -5.83 0.94 12.88
CA ALA A 53 -6.36 0.89 14.24
C ALA A 53 -5.72 -0.21 15.10
N THR A 54 -5.25 -1.28 14.49
CA THR A 54 -4.64 -2.43 15.18
C THR A 54 -3.21 -2.69 14.72
N PHE A 55 -2.63 -1.76 13.97
CA PHE A 55 -1.29 -1.93 13.41
C PHE A 55 -0.22 -1.86 14.51
N GLU A 56 0.69 -2.84 14.48
CA GLU A 56 1.84 -2.89 15.37
C GLU A 56 3.11 -3.20 14.56
N PRO A 57 4.12 -2.30 14.58
CA PRO A 57 5.33 -2.49 13.77
C PRO A 57 6.05 -3.81 14.01
N GLN A 58 6.04 -4.33 15.23
CA GLN A 58 6.72 -5.59 15.56
C GLN A 58 6.09 -6.82 14.90
N ASN A 59 4.86 -6.69 14.38
CA ASN A 59 4.18 -7.79 13.70
C ASN A 59 4.42 -7.80 12.20
N LEU A 60 5.21 -6.86 11.68
CA LEU A 60 5.55 -6.84 10.26
C LEU A 60 6.50 -7.97 9.89
N PRO A 61 6.34 -8.54 8.68
CA PRO A 61 7.32 -9.47 8.17
C PRO A 61 8.65 -8.76 7.89
N SER A 62 9.72 -9.52 7.86
CA SER A 62 11.04 -8.99 7.48
C SER A 62 11.00 -8.43 6.07
N GLN A 63 11.73 -7.34 5.84
CA GLN A 63 11.92 -6.76 4.51
C GLN A 63 13.03 -7.42 3.70
N GLN A 64 13.60 -8.52 4.18
CA GLN A 64 14.61 -9.25 3.42
C GLN A 64 13.98 -9.86 2.16
N GLY A 65 14.52 -9.51 1.01
CA GLY A 65 14.04 -10.00 -0.27
C GLY A 65 12.88 -9.22 -0.87
N LYS A 66 12.06 -8.56 -0.06
CA LYS A 66 10.96 -7.70 -0.54
C LYS A 66 10.80 -6.51 0.38
N GLN A 67 10.66 -5.34 -0.22
CA GLN A 67 10.35 -4.14 0.55
C GLN A 67 8.85 -4.06 0.81
N VAL A 68 8.48 -3.67 2.03
CA VAL A 68 7.09 -3.40 2.38
C VAL A 68 6.73 -1.99 1.95
N VAL A 69 5.60 -1.84 1.25
CA VAL A 69 5.06 -0.54 0.86
C VAL A 69 3.65 -0.42 1.40
N PHE A 70 3.43 0.57 2.26
CA PHE A 70 2.11 0.82 2.85
C PHE A 70 1.27 1.70 1.95
N HIS A 71 -0.04 1.49 1.94
CA HIS A 71 -0.95 2.45 1.32
C HIS A 71 -2.25 2.57 2.10
N CYS A 72 -2.91 3.71 1.91
CA CYS A 72 -4.26 3.96 2.41
C CYS A 72 -5.09 4.62 1.29
N GLY A 73 -6.12 5.37 1.64
CA GLY A 73 -6.96 6.04 0.65
C GLY A 73 -6.30 7.23 -0.03
N SER A 74 -5.61 8.08 0.76
CA SER A 74 -5.05 9.35 0.28
C SER A 74 -3.57 9.56 0.63
N GLY A 75 -2.98 8.72 1.46
CA GLY A 75 -1.60 8.83 1.90
C GLY A 75 -1.42 9.30 3.35
N VAL A 76 -2.48 9.78 3.99
CA VAL A 76 -2.39 10.31 5.37
C VAL A 76 -2.18 9.19 6.39
N ARG A 77 -3.02 8.16 6.35
CA ARG A 77 -2.93 7.02 7.29
C ARG A 77 -1.65 6.21 7.05
N SER A 78 -1.27 6.00 5.79
CA SER A 78 -0.06 5.24 5.46
C SER A 78 1.19 5.97 5.90
N ARG A 79 1.22 7.31 5.86
CA ARG A 79 2.34 8.08 6.41
C ARG A 79 2.46 7.88 7.92
N LYS A 80 1.34 7.86 8.64
CA LYS A 80 1.35 7.60 10.09
C LYS A 80 1.93 6.24 10.42
N VAL A 81 1.55 5.22 9.66
CA VAL A 81 2.08 3.86 9.82
C VAL A 81 3.58 3.85 9.54
N ALA A 82 4.01 4.49 8.46
CA ALA A 82 5.43 4.58 8.13
C ALA A 82 6.23 5.27 9.24
N GLU A 83 5.70 6.36 9.80
CA GLU A 83 6.34 7.05 10.91
C GLU A 83 6.44 6.18 12.17
N ALA A 84 5.40 5.39 12.45
CA ALA A 84 5.43 4.44 13.57
C ALA A 84 6.52 3.37 13.37
N CYS A 85 6.70 2.88 12.15
CA CYS A 85 7.76 1.93 11.81
C CYS A 85 9.15 2.55 12.02
N LEU A 86 9.36 3.78 11.58
CA LEU A 86 10.62 4.49 11.81
C LEU A 86 10.90 4.63 13.30
N ALA A 87 9.88 4.99 14.09
CA ALA A 87 10.01 5.12 15.54
C ALA A 87 10.39 3.79 16.20
N ALA A 88 10.03 2.66 15.59
CA ALA A 88 10.37 1.32 16.06
C ALA A 88 11.72 0.82 15.52
N GLY A 89 12.46 1.65 14.80
CA GLY A 89 13.78 1.29 14.26
C GLY A 89 13.75 0.58 12.92
N ILE A 90 12.59 0.53 12.25
CA ILE A 90 12.45 -0.08 10.94
C ILE A 90 12.72 0.96 9.86
N THR A 91 13.75 0.75 9.06
CA THR A 91 14.15 1.66 7.98
C THR A 91 14.83 0.86 6.86
N PRO A 92 14.66 1.19 5.57
CA PRO A 92 13.75 2.22 5.07
C PRO A 92 12.30 1.79 5.20
N VAL A 93 11.38 2.77 5.16
CA VAL A 93 9.95 2.49 5.02
C VAL A 93 9.41 3.25 3.82
N ALA A 94 8.43 2.67 3.16
CA ALA A 94 7.85 3.24 1.95
C ALA A 94 6.33 3.27 2.05
N HIS A 95 5.73 4.31 1.47
CA HIS A 95 4.28 4.35 1.30
C HIS A 95 3.90 4.91 -0.07
N LEU A 96 2.69 4.60 -0.52
CA LEU A 96 2.15 5.05 -1.79
C LEU A 96 1.65 6.48 -1.65
N GLU A 97 2.33 7.41 -2.30
CA GLU A 97 1.93 8.82 -2.31
C GLU A 97 0.57 8.96 -3.01
N GLY A 98 -0.37 9.64 -2.35
CA GLY A 98 -1.72 9.80 -2.88
C GLY A 98 -2.63 8.59 -2.69
N GLY A 99 -2.11 7.47 -2.22
CA GLY A 99 -2.88 6.30 -1.84
C GLY A 99 -3.67 5.66 -2.97
N PHE A 100 -4.73 4.95 -2.60
CA PHE A 100 -5.59 4.24 -3.56
C PHE A 100 -6.25 5.19 -4.55
N GLY A 101 -6.56 6.41 -4.13
CA GLY A 101 -7.08 7.43 -5.04
C GLY A 101 -6.13 7.72 -6.20
N ALA A 102 -4.84 7.89 -5.90
CA ALA A 102 -3.83 8.11 -6.93
C ALA A 102 -3.61 6.87 -7.80
N TRP A 103 -3.69 5.67 -7.22
CA TRP A 103 -3.60 4.41 -7.94
C TRP A 103 -4.69 4.31 -9.01
N LYS A 104 -5.95 4.60 -8.62
CA LYS A 104 -7.08 4.58 -9.54
C LYS A 104 -6.99 5.69 -10.60
N ALA A 105 -6.53 6.89 -10.19
CA ALA A 105 -6.34 7.99 -11.13
C ALA A 105 -5.28 7.69 -12.19
N ALA A 106 -4.30 6.86 -11.86
CA ALA A 106 -3.29 6.38 -12.80
C ALA A 106 -3.80 5.22 -13.67
N LYS A 107 -5.07 4.83 -13.54
CA LYS A 107 -5.72 3.76 -14.30
C LYS A 107 -5.05 2.41 -14.14
N LEU A 108 -4.56 2.15 -12.95
CA LEU A 108 -3.96 0.86 -12.59
C LEU A 108 -5.04 -0.12 -12.13
N PRO A 109 -4.84 -1.44 -12.31
CA PRO A 109 -5.88 -2.41 -12.02
C PRO A 109 -6.13 -2.58 -10.52
N PHE A 110 -7.36 -2.90 -10.17
CA PHE A 110 -7.75 -3.17 -8.79
C PHE A 110 -8.87 -4.21 -8.77
N VAL A 111 -9.25 -4.64 -7.57
CA VAL A 111 -10.32 -5.61 -7.34
C VAL A 111 -11.49 -4.90 -6.71
N THR A 112 -12.69 -5.19 -7.20
CA THR A 112 -13.96 -4.74 -6.61
C THR A 112 -14.86 -5.95 -6.36
N ILE A 113 -16.06 -5.69 -5.83
CA ILE A 113 -17.05 -6.73 -5.60
C ILE A 113 -18.09 -6.67 -6.70
N ASP A 114 -18.43 -7.83 -7.30
CA ASP A 114 -19.61 -7.99 -8.12
C ASP A 114 -20.81 -8.03 -7.17
N THR A 115 -21.63 -6.98 -7.19
CA THR A 115 -22.75 -6.86 -6.24
C THR A 115 -23.85 -7.88 -6.48
N ALA A 116 -23.92 -8.47 -7.67
CA ALA A 116 -24.91 -9.49 -7.98
C ALA A 116 -24.56 -10.86 -7.37
N THR A 117 -23.27 -11.17 -7.25
CA THR A 117 -22.81 -12.51 -6.79
C THR A 117 -22.03 -12.47 -5.50
N GLY A 118 -21.52 -11.29 -5.10
CA GLY A 118 -20.59 -11.15 -3.97
C GLY A 118 -19.16 -11.60 -4.28
N ALA A 119 -18.87 -12.00 -5.51
CA ALA A 119 -17.54 -12.43 -5.90
C ALA A 119 -16.61 -11.26 -6.16
N ASN A 120 -15.32 -11.47 -5.97
CA ASN A 120 -14.32 -10.48 -6.36
C ASN A 120 -14.28 -10.36 -7.89
N LYS A 121 -14.12 -9.14 -8.35
CA LYS A 121 -14.08 -8.82 -9.78
C LYS A 121 -12.89 -7.91 -10.07
N ARG A 122 -12.02 -8.31 -10.98
CA ARG A 122 -10.89 -7.48 -11.39
C ARG A 122 -11.35 -6.38 -12.34
N VAL A 123 -10.90 -5.16 -12.08
CA VAL A 123 -11.12 -4.00 -12.94
C VAL A 123 -9.76 -3.56 -13.49
N ASP A 124 -9.66 -3.45 -14.81
CA ASP A 124 -8.46 -2.95 -15.48
C ASP A 124 -8.86 -1.74 -16.34
N PRO A 125 -8.77 -0.50 -15.79
CA PRO A 125 -9.22 0.69 -16.51
C PRO A 125 -8.43 0.95 -17.79
N ALA A 126 -7.16 0.51 -17.87
CA ALA A 126 -6.32 0.71 -19.05
C ALA A 126 -6.65 -0.27 -20.18
N ALA A 127 -7.31 -1.38 -19.89
CA ALA A 127 -7.62 -2.41 -20.88
C ALA A 127 -8.91 -2.12 -21.65
N GLY A 128 -9.62 -1.06 -21.30
CA GLY A 128 -10.79 -0.70 -22.02
C GLY A 128 -11.94 -0.24 -21.31
#